data_f742f3be08e812211c63b17c2bd4d32b
#
_entry.id   f742f3be08e812211c63b17c2bd4d32b
#
_cell.length_a   1.000
_cell.length_b   1.000
_cell.length_c   1.000
_cell.angle_alpha   90.00
_cell.angle_beta   90.00
_cell.angle_gamma   90.00
#
_symmetry.space_group_name_H-M   'P 1'
#
loop_
_entity.id
_entity.type
_entity.pdbx_description
1 polymer ?
#
loop_
_entity_poly.entity_id
_entity_poly.type
_entity_poly.pdbx_seq_one_letter_code
_entity_poly.pdbx_strand_id
1 'polypeptide(L)'
;MGSSYFNKWQGSGNLTDRSISQQITGLPAGKYRLSVRTGSGVIHKGASLFANSDKTDMTTVVGNGTVSVTTDIADGLLTLGVELKNYQSNDCKFDHFTLEYLGNTVTGIKSVLNEEAKTVVDEHTVYSLSGQRVSHPAKGLYIVGGKKRLVSK
;
A
#
# COMPACT_ATOMS: atom_id res chain seq x y z
N MET A 1 12.77 -18.27 16.98
CA MET A 1 13.76 -17.41 16.31
C MET A 1 14.65 -18.26 15.43
N GLY A 2 15.12 -17.70 14.31
CA GLY A 2 16.11 -18.35 13.48
C GLY A 2 17.49 -18.45 14.13
N SER A 3 18.48 -18.99 13.40
CA SER A 3 19.87 -19.08 13.85
C SER A 3 20.58 -17.71 13.89
N SER A 4 20.01 -16.69 13.21
CA SER A 4 20.52 -15.33 13.16
C SER A 4 19.36 -14.35 13.41
N TYR A 5 19.60 -13.35 14.24
CA TYR A 5 18.61 -12.32 14.56
C TYR A 5 19.32 -11.00 14.93
N PHE A 6 18.63 -9.89 14.74
CA PHE A 6 19.13 -8.61 15.22
C PHE A 6 18.96 -8.55 16.74
N ASN A 7 20.05 -8.29 17.44
CA ASN A 7 20.07 -8.13 18.90
C ASN A 7 20.84 -6.89 19.30
N LYS A 8 20.28 -6.14 20.23
CA LYS A 8 21.00 -5.11 20.96
C LYS A 8 20.70 -5.26 22.45
N TRP A 9 21.76 -5.40 23.23
CA TRP A 9 21.71 -5.51 24.67
C TRP A 9 22.77 -4.60 25.31
N GLN A 10 22.50 -4.16 26.53
CA GLN A 10 23.47 -3.47 27.39
C GLN A 10 23.28 -3.90 28.85
N GLY A 11 24.35 -3.84 29.65
CA GLY A 11 24.37 -4.39 31.00
C GLY A 11 23.45 -3.67 32.00
N SER A 12 23.17 -2.38 31.79
CA SER A 12 22.29 -1.60 32.66
C SER A 12 21.69 -0.40 31.94
N GLY A 13 20.57 0.10 32.44
CA GLY A 13 19.84 1.24 31.87
C GLY A 13 19.10 0.90 30.62
N ASN A 14 18.30 1.81 30.09
CA ASN A 14 17.53 1.67 28.89
C ASN A 14 18.41 1.91 27.65
N LEU A 15 18.11 1.20 26.56
CA LEU A 15 18.75 1.48 25.27
C LEU A 15 18.41 2.90 24.82
N THR A 16 19.43 3.60 24.32
CA THR A 16 19.26 4.94 23.75
C THR A 16 18.52 4.89 22.41
N ASP A 17 17.98 6.02 22.00
CA ASP A 17 17.30 6.17 20.71
C ASP A 17 18.18 5.73 19.55
N ARG A 18 17.63 4.88 18.70
CA ARG A 18 18.32 4.30 17.53
C ARG A 18 17.33 3.67 16.56
N SER A 19 17.81 3.38 15.38
CA SER A 19 17.04 2.63 14.38
C SER A 19 17.92 1.65 13.62
N ILE A 20 17.26 0.62 13.07
CA ILE A 20 17.80 -0.21 11.99
C ILE A 20 16.83 -0.08 10.83
N SER A 21 17.34 0.22 9.64
CA SER A 21 16.51 0.41 8.46
C SER A 21 17.17 -0.13 7.21
N GLN A 22 16.34 -0.43 6.22
CA GLN A 22 16.73 -0.80 4.86
C GLN A 22 15.86 -0.03 3.88
N GLN A 23 16.44 0.34 2.74
CA GLN A 23 15.73 0.90 1.60
C GLN A 23 15.63 -0.15 0.50
N ILE A 24 14.42 -0.30 -0.07
CA ILE A 24 14.12 -1.18 -1.21
C ILE A 24 13.60 -0.28 -2.33
N THR A 25 14.06 -0.53 -3.54
CA THR A 25 13.67 0.22 -4.74
C THR A 25 13.10 -0.72 -5.80
N GLY A 26 12.30 -0.17 -6.74
CA GLY A 26 11.75 -0.94 -7.84
C GLY A 26 10.57 -1.83 -7.45
N LEU A 27 9.92 -1.56 -6.32
CA LEU A 27 8.70 -2.27 -5.93
C LEU A 27 7.53 -1.89 -6.85
N PRO A 28 6.68 -2.83 -7.26
CA PRO A 28 5.41 -2.53 -7.90
C PRO A 28 4.55 -1.58 -7.04
N ALA A 29 3.81 -0.67 -7.68
CA ALA A 29 2.83 0.14 -6.95
C ALA A 29 1.76 -0.74 -6.33
N GLY A 30 1.36 -0.44 -5.09
CA GLY A 30 0.34 -1.20 -4.37
C GLY A 30 0.49 -1.16 -2.87
N LYS A 31 -0.33 -1.95 -2.18
CA LYS A 31 -0.31 -2.10 -0.73
C LYS A 31 0.62 -3.23 -0.31
N TYR A 32 1.41 -2.95 0.71
CA TYR A 32 2.36 -3.90 1.29
C TYR A 32 2.12 -4.06 2.79
N ARG A 33 2.41 -5.25 3.30
CA ARG A 33 2.49 -5.54 4.72
C ARG A 33 3.93 -5.89 5.07
N LEU A 34 4.51 -5.10 5.96
CA LEU A 34 5.77 -5.43 6.62
C LEU A 34 5.46 -6.10 7.95
N SER A 35 6.11 -7.21 8.25
CA SER A 35 6.00 -7.90 9.54
C SER A 35 7.37 -8.20 10.10
N VAL A 36 7.48 -8.20 11.42
CA VAL A 36 8.69 -8.57 12.16
C VAL A 36 8.32 -9.43 13.36
N ARG A 37 9.14 -10.43 13.68
CA ARG A 37 9.04 -11.17 14.92
C ARG A 37 9.91 -10.52 16.00
N THR A 38 9.31 -10.29 17.15
CA THR A 38 10.03 -9.85 18.34
C THR A 38 10.48 -11.07 19.14
N GLY A 39 11.56 -10.92 19.88
CA GLY A 39 12.03 -11.92 20.84
C GLY A 39 12.59 -11.23 22.06
N SER A 40 12.60 -11.89 23.15
CA SER A 40 13.05 -11.56 24.51
C SER A 40 11.89 -11.50 25.49
N GLY A 41 12.17 -11.67 26.76
CA GLY A 41 11.16 -11.60 27.84
C GLY A 41 10.74 -10.17 28.23
N VAL A 42 11.02 -9.14 27.40
CA VAL A 42 10.78 -7.74 27.74
C VAL A 42 9.58 -7.16 26.98
N ILE A 43 8.99 -6.12 27.54
CA ILE A 43 7.99 -5.30 26.90
C ILE A 43 8.72 -4.31 25.96
N HIS A 44 8.29 -4.23 24.71
CA HIS A 44 8.93 -3.39 23.68
C HIS A 44 8.41 -1.93 23.70
N LYS A 45 8.21 -1.35 24.90
CA LYS A 45 7.71 0.02 25.05
C LYS A 45 8.73 1.03 24.51
N GLY A 46 8.29 1.84 23.55
CA GLY A 46 9.14 2.79 22.84
C GLY A 46 9.80 2.21 21.58
N ALA A 47 9.43 0.99 21.16
CA ALA A 47 9.79 0.45 19.85
C ALA A 47 8.64 0.58 18.88
N SER A 48 8.95 0.88 17.61
CA SER A 48 7.97 0.92 16.52
C SER A 48 8.52 0.24 15.27
N LEU A 49 7.70 -0.57 14.60
CA LEU A 49 7.92 -1.05 13.25
C LEU A 49 7.47 0.05 12.27
N PHE A 50 8.27 0.38 11.28
CA PHE A 50 7.92 1.41 10.30
C PHE A 50 8.10 0.95 8.85
N ALA A 51 7.27 1.49 7.98
CA ALA A 51 7.31 1.36 6.53
C ALA A 51 6.96 2.74 5.93
N ASN A 52 7.95 3.45 5.39
CA ASN A 52 7.88 4.88 5.07
C ASN A 52 7.40 5.71 6.28
N SER A 53 6.29 6.44 6.14
CA SER A 53 5.68 7.22 7.22
C SER A 53 4.78 6.40 8.15
N ASP A 54 4.35 5.21 7.70
CA ASP A 54 3.44 4.36 8.47
C ASP A 54 4.18 3.62 9.57
N LYS A 55 3.57 3.58 10.78
CA LYS A 55 4.19 2.98 11.96
C LYS A 55 3.20 2.18 12.77
N THR A 56 3.68 1.12 13.39
CA THR A 56 2.96 0.35 14.41
C THR A 56 3.80 0.28 15.67
N ASP A 57 3.25 0.74 16.78
CA ASP A 57 3.87 0.66 18.11
C ASP A 57 3.92 -0.80 18.59
N MET A 58 5.01 -1.17 19.26
CA MET A 58 5.23 -2.52 19.79
C MET A 58 4.96 -2.64 21.28
N THR A 59 4.43 -1.62 21.94
CA THR A 59 4.24 -1.56 23.41
C THR A 59 3.40 -2.71 23.97
N THR A 60 2.44 -3.21 23.18
CA THR A 60 1.55 -4.30 23.60
C THR A 60 2.13 -5.69 23.39
N VAL A 61 3.28 -5.80 22.72
CA VAL A 61 3.89 -7.09 22.42
C VAL A 61 4.86 -7.47 23.53
N VAL A 62 4.56 -8.57 24.19
CA VAL A 62 5.38 -9.15 25.25
C VAL A 62 6.00 -10.45 24.78
N GLY A 63 7.32 -10.57 24.90
CA GLY A 63 8.02 -11.80 24.54
C GLY A 63 8.08 -12.04 23.02
N ASN A 64 7.78 -13.26 22.62
CA ASN A 64 7.79 -13.68 21.22
C ASN A 64 6.46 -13.33 20.54
N GLY A 65 6.42 -12.24 19.82
CA GLY A 65 5.24 -11.80 19.08
C GLY A 65 5.57 -11.44 17.64
N THR A 66 4.53 -11.22 16.84
CA THR A 66 4.66 -10.65 15.50
C THR A 66 3.95 -9.31 15.45
N VAL A 67 4.63 -8.30 14.94
CA VAL A 67 4.08 -6.97 14.69
C VAL A 67 4.06 -6.73 13.20
N SER A 68 3.02 -6.06 12.72
CA SER A 68 2.87 -5.74 11.30
C SER A 68 2.45 -4.29 11.11
N VAL A 69 2.90 -3.69 10.01
CA VAL A 69 2.47 -2.39 9.51
C VAL A 69 2.12 -2.52 8.03
N THR A 70 1.10 -1.80 7.58
CA THR A 70 0.75 -1.73 6.16
C THR A 70 1.05 -0.34 5.63
N THR A 71 1.53 -0.28 4.38
CA THR A 71 1.84 0.98 3.68
C THR A 71 1.44 0.88 2.22
N ASP A 72 1.17 2.01 1.59
CA ASP A 72 0.92 2.12 0.16
C ASP A 72 2.18 2.65 -0.54
N ILE A 73 2.64 1.94 -1.58
CA ILE A 73 3.79 2.32 -2.40
C ILE A 73 3.29 2.80 -3.77
N ALA A 74 3.65 4.01 -4.15
CA ALA A 74 3.28 4.61 -5.45
C ALA A 74 4.49 4.78 -6.38
N ASP A 75 5.66 5.07 -5.82
CA ASP A 75 6.89 5.43 -6.52
C ASP A 75 7.93 4.30 -6.60
N GLY A 76 7.58 3.14 -6.08
CA GLY A 76 8.47 1.97 -6.03
C GLY A 76 9.54 2.04 -4.94
N LEU A 77 9.45 3.01 -4.02
CA LEU A 77 10.44 3.23 -2.97
C LEU A 77 9.86 2.88 -1.59
N LEU A 78 10.56 2.06 -0.84
CA LEU A 78 10.20 1.68 0.52
C LEU A 78 11.41 1.78 1.45
N THR A 79 11.30 2.59 2.49
CA THR A 79 12.21 2.56 3.64
C THR A 79 11.50 1.89 4.81
N LEU A 80 12.05 0.78 5.28
CA LEU A 80 11.46 -0.02 6.34
C LEU A 80 12.45 -0.27 7.47
N GLY A 81 11.92 -0.58 8.64
CA GLY A 81 12.79 -0.91 9.78
C GLY A 81 12.10 -0.86 11.13
N VAL A 82 12.92 -0.88 12.17
CA VAL A 82 12.52 -0.68 13.56
C VAL A 82 13.24 0.53 14.13
N GLU A 83 12.50 1.39 14.81
CA GLU A 83 13.06 2.49 15.59
C GLU A 83 12.79 2.30 17.10
N LEU A 84 13.74 2.72 17.91
CA LEU A 84 13.62 2.83 19.36
C LEU A 84 13.63 4.31 19.72
N LYS A 85 12.58 4.77 20.43
CA LYS A 85 12.47 6.13 20.99
C LYS A 85 12.02 6.06 22.43
N ASN A 86 12.82 6.63 23.32
CA ASN A 86 12.58 6.54 24.79
C ASN A 86 12.30 5.09 25.20
N TYR A 87 13.06 4.16 24.65
CA TYR A 87 12.85 2.73 24.84
C TYR A 87 13.08 2.32 26.29
N GLN A 88 12.15 1.56 26.85
CA GLN A 88 12.12 1.24 28.30
C GLN A 88 12.66 -0.16 28.61
N SER A 89 13.72 -0.58 27.93
CA SER A 89 14.43 -1.83 28.23
C SER A 89 15.90 -1.73 27.85
N ASN A 90 16.71 -2.61 28.39
CA ASN A 90 18.13 -2.77 28.06
C ASN A 90 18.40 -3.84 27.00
N ASP A 91 17.37 -4.52 26.50
CA ASP A 91 17.47 -5.60 25.50
C ASP A 91 16.37 -5.47 24.43
N CYS A 92 16.73 -5.67 23.18
CA CYS A 92 15.77 -5.82 22.08
C CYS A 92 16.25 -6.88 21.09
N LYS A 93 15.31 -7.67 20.57
CA LYS A 93 15.56 -8.72 19.57
C LYS A 93 14.48 -8.69 18.51
N PHE A 94 14.93 -8.67 17.25
CA PHE A 94 14.05 -8.68 16.09
C PHE A 94 14.56 -9.68 15.08
N ASP A 95 13.62 -10.42 14.44
CA ASP A 95 13.92 -11.47 13.49
C ASP A 95 12.80 -11.59 12.46
N HIS A 96 13.04 -12.33 11.35
CA HIS A 96 12.02 -12.62 10.35
C HIS A 96 11.27 -11.38 9.85
N PHE A 97 12.01 -10.40 9.33
CA PHE A 97 11.39 -9.34 8.55
C PHE A 97 10.83 -9.94 7.26
N THR A 98 9.53 -9.80 7.06
CA THR A 98 8.83 -10.25 5.86
C THR A 98 8.08 -9.10 5.23
N LEU A 99 8.20 -8.96 3.91
CA LEU A 99 7.45 -8.00 3.12
C LEU A 99 6.50 -8.77 2.19
N GLU A 100 5.20 -8.52 2.33
CA GLU A 100 4.13 -9.15 1.56
C GLU A 100 3.44 -8.11 0.69
N TYR A 101 3.29 -8.40 -0.60
CA TYR A 101 2.48 -7.60 -1.50
C TYR A 101 1.01 -8.00 -1.37
N LEU A 102 0.14 -7.06 -0.99
CA LEU A 102 -1.29 -7.29 -0.77
C LEU A 102 -2.16 -6.95 -1.98
N GLY A 103 -1.53 -6.55 -3.08
CA GLY A 103 -2.22 -6.17 -4.30
C GLY A 103 -2.27 -4.67 -4.54
N ASN A 104 -2.80 -4.30 -5.69
CA ASN A 104 -2.96 -2.91 -6.07
C ASN A 104 -4.19 -2.33 -5.35
N THR A 105 -4.01 -1.22 -4.61
CA THR A 105 -5.10 -0.52 -3.92
C THR A 105 -6.02 0.26 -4.87
N VAL A 106 -5.69 0.32 -6.15
CA VAL A 106 -6.54 0.96 -7.14
C VAL A 106 -7.69 0.01 -7.52
N THR A 107 -8.61 -0.24 -6.59
CA THR A 107 -9.95 -0.77 -6.90
C THR A 107 -10.90 0.36 -7.29
N GLY A 108 -10.47 1.17 -8.20
CA GLY A 108 -11.29 2.18 -8.85
C GLY A 108 -10.78 2.31 -10.27
N ILE A 109 -11.65 2.19 -11.26
CA ILE A 109 -11.38 2.80 -12.56
C ILE A 109 -11.12 4.27 -12.25
N LYS A 110 -9.83 4.66 -12.16
CA LYS A 110 -9.52 6.07 -12.30
C LYS A 110 -10.16 6.45 -13.63
N SER A 111 -11.21 7.24 -13.58
CA SER A 111 -11.63 7.95 -14.78
C SER A 111 -10.36 8.62 -15.28
N VAL A 112 -9.87 8.14 -16.42
CA VAL A 112 -8.80 8.80 -17.13
C VAL A 112 -9.42 10.10 -17.61
N LEU A 113 -9.43 11.09 -16.74
CA LEU A 113 -9.54 12.48 -17.11
C LEU A 113 -8.16 12.84 -17.66
N ASN A 114 -7.83 12.25 -18.82
CA ASN A 114 -6.84 12.84 -19.70
C ASN A 114 -7.45 14.16 -20.15
N GLU A 115 -6.98 15.25 -19.58
CA GLU A 115 -7.31 16.61 -20.01
C GLU A 115 -6.83 16.91 -21.45
N GLU A 116 -6.41 15.94 -22.23
CA GLU A 116 -5.97 16.13 -23.63
C GLU A 116 -6.63 15.23 -24.67
N ALA A 117 -7.74 14.56 -24.34
CA ALA A 117 -8.62 14.05 -25.38
C ALA A 117 -9.94 14.84 -25.35
N LYS A 118 -9.90 16.08 -25.78
CA LYS A 118 -11.07 16.77 -26.30
C LYS A 118 -11.50 16.04 -27.58
N THR A 119 -11.96 14.80 -27.44
CA THR A 119 -12.75 14.15 -28.47
C THR A 119 -13.98 15.01 -28.59
N VAL A 120 -14.02 15.79 -29.65
CA VAL A 120 -15.25 16.39 -30.13
C VAL A 120 -16.19 15.21 -30.35
N VAL A 121 -17.02 14.91 -29.32
CA VAL A 121 -18.12 13.97 -29.48
C VAL A 121 -19.05 14.64 -30.44
N ASP A 122 -18.96 14.21 -31.72
CA ASP A 122 -19.91 14.65 -32.74
C ASP A 122 -21.31 14.24 -32.26
N GLU A 123 -22.07 15.22 -31.77
CA GLU A 123 -23.40 15.01 -31.21
C GLU A 123 -24.37 14.36 -32.20
N HIS A 124 -23.96 14.24 -33.48
CA HIS A 124 -24.74 13.68 -34.57
C HIS A 124 -24.34 12.24 -34.92
N THR A 125 -23.26 11.71 -34.33
CA THR A 125 -22.86 10.33 -34.65
C THR A 125 -23.71 9.33 -33.85
N VAL A 126 -24.36 8.43 -34.60
CA VAL A 126 -25.26 7.40 -34.10
C VAL A 126 -24.54 6.07 -34.03
N TYR A 127 -24.65 5.38 -32.89
CA TYR A 127 -24.11 4.04 -32.69
C TYR A 127 -25.22 3.06 -32.28
N SER A 128 -25.10 1.82 -32.72
CA SER A 128 -25.93 0.72 -32.23
C SER A 128 -25.61 0.42 -30.76
N LEU A 129 -26.42 -0.36 -30.09
CA LEU A 129 -26.12 -0.80 -28.70
C LEU A 129 -24.89 -1.74 -28.64
N SER A 130 -24.46 -2.31 -29.78
CA SER A 130 -23.23 -3.08 -29.88
C SER A 130 -21.99 -2.22 -30.18
N GLY A 131 -22.13 -0.89 -30.25
CA GLY A 131 -21.03 0.05 -30.51
C GLY A 131 -20.66 0.26 -31.97
N GLN A 132 -21.43 -0.27 -32.93
CA GLN A 132 -21.19 -0.04 -34.38
C GLN A 132 -21.78 1.31 -34.78
N ARG A 133 -21.04 2.07 -35.59
CA ARG A 133 -21.51 3.32 -36.18
C ARG A 133 -22.62 3.04 -37.18
N VAL A 134 -23.73 3.78 -37.10
CA VAL A 134 -24.90 3.62 -37.97
C VAL A 134 -25.14 4.93 -38.72
N SER A 135 -24.99 4.89 -40.04
CA SER A 135 -25.18 6.08 -40.90
C SER A 135 -26.65 6.36 -41.22
N HIS A 136 -27.50 5.35 -41.24
CA HIS A 136 -28.94 5.46 -41.50
C HIS A 136 -29.72 4.69 -40.42
N PRO A 137 -30.00 5.30 -39.28
CA PRO A 137 -30.69 4.63 -38.22
C PRO A 137 -32.16 4.38 -38.59
N ALA A 138 -32.58 3.13 -38.52
CA ALA A 138 -34.01 2.75 -38.58
C ALA A 138 -34.67 3.00 -37.23
N LYS A 139 -35.99 2.76 -37.15
CA LYS A 139 -36.70 2.81 -35.85
C LYS A 139 -36.05 1.87 -34.86
N GLY A 140 -35.59 2.41 -33.72
CA GLY A 140 -34.91 1.60 -32.71
C GLY A 140 -34.19 2.43 -31.65
N LEU A 141 -33.52 1.74 -30.71
CA LEU A 141 -32.74 2.36 -29.62
C LEU A 141 -31.27 2.45 -30.03
N TYR A 142 -30.68 3.63 -29.92
CA TYR A 142 -29.30 3.94 -30.32
C TYR A 142 -28.57 4.76 -29.26
N ILE A 143 -27.26 4.87 -29.40
CA ILE A 143 -26.43 5.79 -28.61
C ILE A 143 -26.10 7.00 -29.49
N VAL A 144 -26.52 8.17 -29.10
CA VAL A 144 -26.29 9.46 -29.77
C VAL A 144 -25.73 10.45 -28.79
N GLY A 145 -24.56 11.03 -29.07
CA GLY A 145 -23.90 11.95 -28.16
C GLY A 145 -23.63 11.31 -26.77
N GLY A 146 -23.29 10.01 -26.73
CA GLY A 146 -23.05 9.26 -25.47
C GLY A 146 -24.30 8.90 -24.65
N LYS A 147 -25.52 9.22 -25.15
CA LYS A 147 -26.79 8.96 -24.46
C LYS A 147 -27.68 8.00 -25.26
N LYS A 148 -28.44 7.14 -24.57
CA LYS A 148 -29.45 6.29 -25.21
C LYS A 148 -30.60 7.14 -25.71
N ARG A 149 -30.94 7.03 -27.00
CA ARG A 149 -32.05 7.74 -27.65
C ARG A 149 -32.89 6.75 -28.49
N LEU A 150 -34.20 6.91 -28.43
CA LEU A 150 -35.14 6.21 -29.29
C LEU A 150 -35.31 7.00 -30.58
N VAL A 151 -34.99 6.37 -31.73
CA VAL A 151 -35.30 6.92 -33.06
C VAL A 151 -36.65 6.38 -33.51
N SER A 152 -37.62 7.25 -33.65
CA SER A 152 -38.97 6.96 -34.09
C SER A 152 -39.18 7.66 -35.48
N LYS A 153 -39.11 6.93 -36.52
CA LYS A 153 -39.52 7.41 -37.85
C LYS A 153 -40.57 6.47 -38.37
#